data_d531c9af27e2ca8ab37bcc315dd5b436
#
_entry.id   d531c9af27e2ca8ab37bcc315dd5b436
#
_cell.length_a   1.000
_cell.length_b   1.000
_cell.length_c   1.000
_cell.angle_alpha   90.00
_cell.angle_beta   90.00
_cell.angle_gamma   90.00
#
_symmetry.space_group_name_H-M   'P 1'
#
loop_
_entity.id
_entity.type
_entity.pdbx_description
1 polymer ?
#
loop_
_entity_poly.entity_id
_entity_poly.type
_entity_poly.pdbx_seq_one_letter_code
_entity_poly.pdbx_strand_id
1 'polypeptide(L)' 'MKELKCRDAGFDCDAVVHGETVDDVMAQAGPHAKEAHGLDVTPEVADRIRTLVHDA' A
#
# COMPACT_ATOMS: atom_id res chain seq x y z
N MET A 1 13.03 7.97 -0.92
CA MET A 1 11.63 7.86 -1.29
C MET A 1 11.15 6.44 -1.07
N LYS A 2 9.94 6.25 -0.59
CA LYS A 2 9.38 4.93 -0.34
C LYS A 2 8.43 4.52 -1.46
N GLU A 3 8.31 3.23 -1.67
CA GLU A 3 7.47 2.67 -2.73
C GLU A 3 6.75 1.44 -2.21
N LEU A 4 5.51 1.26 -2.65
CA LEU A 4 4.73 0.06 -2.38
C LEU A 4 4.12 -0.42 -3.69
N LYS A 5 4.42 -1.66 -4.07
CA LYS A 5 3.80 -2.28 -5.23
C LYS A 5 2.54 -3.02 -4.78
N CYS A 6 1.43 -2.70 -5.42
CA CYS A 6 0.15 -3.34 -5.14
C CYS A 6 0.25 -4.87 -5.29
N ARG A 7 1.02 -5.33 -6.27
CA ARG A 7 1.24 -6.75 -6.49
C ARG A 7 1.88 -7.45 -5.30
N ASP A 8 2.77 -6.76 -4.59
CA ASP A 8 3.43 -7.32 -3.40
C ASP A 8 2.44 -7.55 -2.26
N ALA A 9 1.34 -6.82 -2.26
CA ALA A 9 0.29 -6.98 -1.25
C ALA A 9 -0.68 -8.12 -1.57
N GLY A 10 -0.41 -8.87 -2.64
CA GLY A 10 -1.23 -10.03 -3.00
C GLY A 10 -2.33 -9.75 -4.00
N PHE A 11 -2.34 -8.56 -4.60
CA PHE A 11 -3.34 -8.19 -5.60
C PHE A 11 -2.78 -8.36 -7.01
N ASP A 12 -3.66 -8.70 -7.94
CA ASP A 12 -3.30 -8.76 -9.36
C ASP A 12 -3.46 -7.37 -9.97
N CYS A 13 -2.54 -6.49 -9.63
CA CYS A 13 -2.61 -5.07 -9.95
C CYS A 13 -1.21 -4.53 -10.20
N ASP A 14 -1.06 -3.69 -11.24
CA ASP A 14 0.23 -3.11 -11.61
C ASP A 14 0.46 -1.74 -10.97
N ALA A 15 -0.45 -1.28 -10.14
CA ALA A 15 -0.33 0.02 -9.49
C ALA A 15 0.85 0.07 -8.53
N VAL A 16 1.52 1.21 -8.50
CA VAL A 16 2.64 1.46 -7.59
C VAL A 16 2.36 2.77 -6.87
N VAL A 17 2.53 2.76 -5.55
CA VAL A 17 2.33 3.93 -4.69
C VAL A 17 3.70 4.44 -4.26
N HIS A 18 3.92 5.75 -4.37
CA HIS A 18 5.15 6.39 -3.95
C HIS A 18 4.86 7.44 -2.88
N GLY A 19 5.80 7.63 -1.97
CA GLY A 19 5.74 8.66 -0.95
C GLY A 19 7.12 8.92 -0.38
N GLU A 20 7.29 10.04 0.31
CA GLU A 20 8.56 10.38 0.94
C GLU A 20 8.82 9.51 2.17
N THR A 21 7.76 9.12 2.87
CA THR A 21 7.84 8.30 4.07
C THR A 21 6.86 7.14 3.96
N VAL A 22 7.01 6.16 4.86
CA VAL A 22 6.07 5.05 4.96
C VAL A 22 4.66 5.56 5.23
N ASP A 23 4.51 6.56 6.08
CA ASP A 23 3.21 7.13 6.39
C ASP A 23 2.54 7.75 5.16
N ASP A 24 3.33 8.44 4.32
CA ASP A 24 2.81 9.00 3.07
C ASP A 24 2.31 7.90 2.13
N VAL A 25 3.08 6.82 2.02
CA VAL A 25 2.70 5.68 1.19
C VAL A 25 1.40 5.06 1.73
N MET A 26 1.31 4.88 3.03
CA MET A 26 0.12 4.29 3.65
C MET A 26 -1.11 5.17 3.47
N ALA A 27 -0.95 6.49 3.52
CA ALA A 27 -2.05 7.43 3.30
C ALA A 27 -2.63 7.31 1.90
N GLN A 28 -1.83 6.90 0.93
CA GLN A 28 -2.28 6.69 -0.44
C GLN A 28 -2.77 5.25 -0.67
N ALA A 29 -2.11 4.29 -0.05
CA ALA A 29 -2.44 2.88 -0.23
C ALA A 29 -3.80 2.51 0.34
N GLY A 30 -4.19 3.11 1.47
CA GLY A 30 -5.48 2.84 2.10
C GLY A 30 -6.67 3.11 1.17
N PRO A 31 -6.81 4.35 0.67
CA PRO A 31 -7.86 4.67 -0.29
C PRO A 31 -7.81 3.82 -1.56
N HIS A 32 -6.61 3.55 -2.07
CA HIS A 32 -6.45 2.72 -3.26
C HIS A 32 -6.98 1.30 -3.01
N ALA A 33 -6.63 0.70 -1.89
CA ALA A 33 -7.09 -0.65 -1.57
C ALA A 33 -8.61 -0.72 -1.48
N LYS A 34 -9.23 0.31 -0.90
CA LYS A 34 -10.68 0.34 -0.76
C LYS A 34 -11.37 0.54 -2.11
N GLU A 35 -10.91 1.49 -2.92
CA GLU A 35 -11.56 1.83 -4.18
C GLU A 35 -11.29 0.82 -5.27
N ALA A 36 -10.02 0.38 -5.39
CA ALA A 36 -9.62 -0.51 -6.47
C ALA A 36 -9.93 -1.97 -6.18
N HIS A 37 -9.84 -2.39 -4.91
CA HIS A 37 -9.94 -3.79 -4.53
C HIS A 37 -11.07 -4.09 -3.55
N GLY A 38 -11.80 -3.08 -3.10
CA GLY A 38 -12.89 -3.26 -2.14
C GLY A 38 -12.41 -3.77 -0.78
N LEU A 39 -11.16 -3.54 -0.45
CA LEU A 39 -10.56 -4.03 0.78
C LEU A 39 -10.62 -2.98 1.88
N ASP A 40 -11.19 -3.35 3.02
CA ASP A 40 -11.15 -2.49 4.21
C ASP A 40 -9.78 -2.65 4.87
N VAL A 41 -9.07 -1.54 5.02
CA VAL A 41 -7.75 -1.55 5.65
C VAL A 41 -7.91 -1.49 7.15
N THR A 42 -7.89 -2.67 7.78
CA THR A 42 -7.89 -2.79 9.24
C THR A 42 -6.47 -2.58 9.77
N PRO A 43 -6.28 -2.36 11.09
CA PRO A 43 -4.94 -2.24 11.65
C PRO A 43 -4.01 -3.41 11.30
N GLU A 44 -4.54 -4.63 11.27
CA GLU A 44 -3.74 -5.81 10.90
C GLU A 44 -3.29 -5.75 9.46
N VAL A 45 -4.21 -5.39 8.56
CA VAL A 45 -3.89 -5.25 7.13
C VAL A 45 -2.89 -4.11 6.94
N ALA A 46 -3.08 -2.99 7.64
CA ALA A 46 -2.16 -1.86 7.55
C ALA A 46 -0.75 -2.26 7.97
N ASP A 47 -0.61 -3.02 9.06
CA ASP A 47 0.70 -3.49 9.51
C ASP A 47 1.37 -4.37 8.46
N ARG A 48 0.60 -5.25 7.84
CA ARG A 48 1.12 -6.15 6.80
C ARG A 48 1.59 -5.34 5.59
N ILE A 49 0.79 -4.40 5.13
CA ILE A 49 1.13 -3.55 3.99
C ILE A 49 2.37 -2.73 4.29
N ARG A 50 2.46 -2.20 5.51
CA ARG A 50 3.60 -1.39 5.93
C ARG A 50 4.93 -2.15 5.79
N THR A 51 4.95 -3.44 6.06
CA THR A 51 6.16 -4.24 5.93
C THR A 51 6.58 -4.45 4.48
N LEU A 52 5.67 -4.23 3.54
CA LEU A 52 5.94 -4.37 2.11
C LEU A 52 6.51 -3.09 1.49
N VAL A 53 6.41 -1.97 2.20
CA VAL A 53 6.97 -0.70 1.73
C VAL A 53 8.49 -0.78 1.78
N HIS A 54 9.13 -0.37 0.69
CA HIS A 54 10.57 -0.41 0.57
C HIS A 54 11.10 0.87 -0.06
N ASP A 55 12.41 1.03 -0.04
CA ASP A 55 13.05 2.17 -0.70
C ASP A 55 13.02 1.97 -2.22
N ALA A 56 12.57 3.01 -2.88
CA ALA A 56 12.50 3.00 -4.35
C ALA A 56 13.87 3.24 -4.97
#